data_ddaf766fef315509c6125af25986c409
#
_entry.id   ddaf766fef315509c6125af25986c409
#
_cell.length_a   1.000
_cell.length_b   1.000
_cell.length_c   1.000
_cell.angle_alpha   90.00
_cell.angle_beta   90.00
_cell.angle_gamma   90.00
#
_symmetry.space_group_name_H-M   'P 1'
#
loop_
_entity.id
_entity.type
_entity.pdbx_description
1 polymer ?
#
loop_
_entity_poly.entity_id
_entity_poly.type
_entity_poly.pdbx_seq_one_letter_code
_entity_poly.pdbx_strand_id
1 'polypeptide(L)'
;MKLMDRVRGMFSRGAPARGAQVRRFQAARIDRLTADWLATTQSLNEELRGDLDRLRARARELVNNNDYARKFRAMVEDNIIGPSGTRLQMRVEDRPGQPDRLANAAIEQAWREWSRQCDVTGRQTLRDLCETLVGGLPSDGEFLVRRVRGPEAGNRFGYALQL
;
A
#
# COMPACT_ATOMS: atom_id res chain seq x y z
N MET A 1 20.28 -77.15 -22.87
CA MET A 1 19.20 -76.27 -22.41
C MET A 1 19.78 -75.15 -21.55
N LYS A 2 20.79 -74.37 -21.99
CA LYS A 2 21.45 -73.28 -21.24
C LYS A 2 21.95 -72.12 -22.11
N LEU A 3 21.66 -72.12 -23.41
CA LEU A 3 22.11 -71.05 -24.30
C LEU A 3 21.03 -70.04 -24.66
N MET A 4 19.75 -70.40 -24.53
CA MET A 4 18.58 -69.54 -24.88
C MET A 4 18.22 -68.55 -23.76
N ASP A 5 18.57 -68.83 -22.49
CA ASP A 5 18.27 -67.90 -21.41
C ASP A 5 19.24 -66.70 -21.31
N ARG A 6 20.40 -66.81 -21.91
CA ARG A 6 21.36 -65.69 -21.94
C ARG A 6 21.06 -64.61 -23.01
N VAL A 7 20.30 -64.95 -24.00
CA VAL A 7 19.94 -63.99 -25.07
C VAL A 7 18.68 -63.17 -24.73
N ARG A 8 17.82 -63.69 -23.81
CA ARG A 8 16.63 -62.96 -23.36
C ARG A 8 16.92 -61.83 -22.42
N GLY A 9 18.07 -61.84 -21.70
CA GLY A 9 18.47 -60.78 -20.79
C GLY A 9 19.09 -59.54 -21.47
N MET A 10 19.36 -59.61 -22.79
CA MET A 10 20.07 -58.54 -23.51
C MET A 10 19.16 -57.52 -24.21
N PHE A 11 17.85 -57.81 -24.31
CA PHE A 11 16.87 -56.96 -24.99
C PHE A 11 15.86 -56.27 -24.05
N SER A 12 16.00 -56.36 -22.75
CA SER A 12 15.17 -55.59 -21.80
C SER A 12 15.91 -54.43 -21.20
N ARG A 13 16.63 -53.65 -22.01
CA ARG A 13 16.90 -52.28 -21.63
C ARG A 13 15.65 -51.49 -21.86
N GLY A 14 14.77 -51.45 -20.86
CA GLY A 14 13.67 -50.54 -20.79
C GLY A 14 14.20 -49.13 -21.08
N ALA A 15 13.70 -48.50 -22.11
CA ALA A 15 13.97 -47.10 -22.34
C ALA A 15 13.72 -46.33 -21.04
N PRO A 16 14.64 -45.44 -20.60
CA PRO A 16 14.41 -44.65 -19.40
C PRO A 16 13.07 -43.96 -19.60
N ALA A 17 12.12 -44.20 -18.70
CA ALA A 17 10.85 -43.53 -18.67
C ALA A 17 11.18 -42.04 -18.78
N ARG A 18 10.81 -41.41 -19.89
CA ARG A 18 10.86 -39.96 -20.04
C ARG A 18 10.02 -39.42 -18.87
N GLY A 19 10.71 -39.02 -17.80
CA GLY A 19 10.07 -38.41 -16.65
C GLY A 19 9.13 -37.33 -17.19
N ALA A 20 7.86 -37.44 -16.85
CA ALA A 20 6.88 -36.44 -17.22
C ALA A 20 7.47 -35.07 -16.86
N GLN A 21 7.75 -34.25 -17.86
CA GLN A 21 8.20 -32.89 -17.66
C GLN A 21 7.07 -32.14 -16.99
N VAL A 22 7.08 -32.09 -15.66
CA VAL A 22 6.14 -31.27 -14.89
C VAL A 22 6.35 -29.83 -15.36
N ARG A 23 5.32 -29.24 -15.97
CA ARG A 23 5.33 -27.82 -16.30
C ARG A 23 5.50 -27.04 -15.01
N ARG A 24 6.69 -26.49 -14.78
CA ARG A 24 6.98 -25.57 -13.68
C ARG A 24 7.23 -24.20 -14.27
N PHE A 25 6.77 -23.17 -13.55
CA PHE A 25 7.11 -21.80 -13.90
C PHE A 25 8.64 -21.64 -13.91
N GLN A 26 9.18 -20.97 -14.91
CA GLN A 26 10.64 -20.76 -15.03
C GLN A 26 11.19 -20.01 -13.82
N ALA A 27 10.44 -19.05 -13.29
CA ALA A 27 10.79 -18.30 -12.09
C ALA A 27 10.92 -19.17 -10.80
N ALA A 28 10.38 -20.40 -10.81
CA ALA A 28 10.51 -21.34 -9.68
C ALA A 28 11.70 -22.28 -9.82
N ARG A 29 12.56 -22.11 -10.82
CA ARG A 29 13.79 -22.89 -10.98
C ARG A 29 14.89 -22.27 -10.13
N ILE A 30 15.58 -23.09 -9.37
CA ILE A 30 16.80 -22.70 -8.66
C ILE A 30 17.96 -22.99 -9.62
N ASP A 31 18.57 -21.96 -10.12
CA ASP A 31 19.80 -22.00 -10.93
C ASP A 31 20.84 -21.02 -10.35
N ARG A 32 21.98 -20.88 -11.02
CA ARG A 32 23.06 -20.00 -10.53
C ARG A 32 22.63 -18.53 -10.44
N LEU A 33 21.65 -18.08 -11.22
CA LEU A 33 21.17 -16.70 -11.22
C LEU A 33 20.07 -16.47 -10.18
N THR A 34 19.42 -17.53 -9.72
CA THR A 34 18.31 -17.48 -8.78
C THR A 34 18.63 -18.12 -7.43
N ALA A 35 19.90 -18.57 -7.24
CA ALA A 35 20.34 -19.23 -6.00
C ALA A 35 20.17 -18.34 -4.75
N ASP A 36 20.30 -17.02 -4.92
CA ASP A 36 20.18 -16.05 -3.82
C ASP A 36 18.71 -15.57 -3.62
N TRP A 37 17.78 -16.06 -4.45
CA TRP A 37 16.37 -15.73 -4.26
C TRP A 37 15.78 -16.57 -3.12
N LEU A 38 15.38 -15.87 -2.07
CA LEU A 38 14.69 -16.51 -0.96
C LEU A 38 13.29 -16.93 -1.42
N ALA A 39 13.02 -18.23 -1.40
CA ALA A 39 11.73 -18.84 -1.69
C ALA A 39 11.06 -19.33 -0.40
N THR A 40 10.91 -18.44 0.58
CA THR A 40 10.23 -18.74 1.83
C THR A 40 8.71 -18.63 1.65
N THR A 41 7.97 -19.49 2.33
CA THR A 41 6.50 -19.48 2.35
C THR A 41 5.94 -18.68 3.54
N GLN A 42 6.74 -17.79 4.10
CA GLN A 42 6.36 -16.97 5.25
C GLN A 42 5.28 -15.93 4.82
N SER A 43 4.41 -15.60 5.75
CA SER A 43 3.48 -14.49 5.52
C SER A 43 4.23 -13.16 5.53
N LEU A 44 3.69 -12.15 4.81
CA LEU A 44 4.26 -10.80 4.80
C LEU A 44 4.44 -10.24 6.22
N ASN A 45 3.51 -10.52 7.12
CA ASN A 45 3.60 -10.07 8.51
C ASN A 45 4.76 -10.72 9.28
N GLU A 46 5.09 -11.97 9.00
CA GLU A 46 6.23 -12.65 9.61
C GLU A 46 7.55 -12.09 9.09
N GLU A 47 7.64 -11.82 7.78
CA GLU A 47 8.83 -11.20 7.18
C GLU A 47 9.06 -9.78 7.70
N LEU A 48 8.01 -8.98 7.81
CA LEU A 48 8.10 -7.59 8.29
C LEU A 48 8.38 -7.49 9.79
N ARG A 49 7.93 -8.46 10.60
CA ARG A 49 7.97 -8.38 12.06
C ARG A 49 9.36 -8.10 12.64
N GLY A 50 10.40 -8.62 12.00
CA GLY A 50 11.79 -8.44 12.45
C GLY A 50 12.50 -7.25 11.82
N ASP A 51 12.05 -6.80 10.65
CA ASP A 51 12.81 -5.87 9.81
C ASP A 51 12.13 -4.51 9.57
N LEU A 52 10.87 -4.35 9.98
CA LEU A 52 10.07 -3.16 9.70
C LEU A 52 10.74 -1.87 10.17
N ASP A 53 11.26 -1.85 11.40
CA ASP A 53 11.92 -0.66 11.96
C ASP A 53 13.18 -0.29 11.17
N ARG A 54 13.94 -1.30 10.74
CA ARG A 54 15.13 -1.10 9.92
C ARG A 54 14.76 -0.61 8.52
N LEU A 55 13.72 -1.16 7.92
CA LEU A 55 13.22 -0.73 6.60
C LEU A 55 12.76 0.74 6.65
N ARG A 56 12.00 1.12 7.67
CA ARG A 56 11.58 2.50 7.89
C ARG A 56 12.76 3.44 8.10
N ALA A 57 13.72 3.07 8.94
CA ALA A 57 14.91 3.87 9.17
C ALA A 57 15.70 4.12 7.88
N ARG A 58 15.88 3.08 7.06
CA ARG A 58 16.57 3.18 5.77
C ARG A 58 15.76 4.00 4.75
N ALA A 59 14.44 3.85 4.70
CA ALA A 59 13.59 4.63 3.81
C ALA A 59 13.62 6.12 4.16
N ARG A 60 13.56 6.47 5.46
CA ARG A 60 13.71 7.86 5.93
C ARG A 60 15.09 8.43 5.61
N GLU A 61 16.13 7.65 5.80
CA GLU A 61 17.49 8.04 5.45
C GLU A 61 17.62 8.32 3.95
N LEU A 62 17.06 7.45 3.08
CA LEU A 62 17.03 7.66 1.64
C LEU A 62 16.30 8.96 1.26
N VAL A 63 15.13 9.22 1.83
CA VAL A 63 14.38 10.47 1.55
C VAL A 63 15.17 11.70 1.97
N ASN A 64 15.94 11.62 3.05
CA ASN A 64 16.73 12.75 3.53
C ASN A 64 18.00 13.01 2.69
N ASN A 65 18.65 11.97 2.19
CA ASN A 65 19.99 12.04 1.63
C ASN A 65 20.07 11.74 0.12
N ASN A 66 18.97 11.28 -0.51
CA ASN A 66 18.93 10.95 -1.93
C ASN A 66 17.91 11.81 -2.68
N ASP A 67 18.35 12.54 -3.70
CA ASP A 67 17.50 13.46 -4.46
C ASP A 67 16.39 12.75 -5.25
N TYR A 68 16.63 11.53 -5.74
CA TYR A 68 15.61 10.75 -6.43
C TYR A 68 14.50 10.29 -5.49
N ALA A 69 14.85 9.84 -4.28
CA ALA A 69 13.88 9.45 -3.27
C ALA A 69 13.06 10.66 -2.79
N ARG A 70 13.71 11.81 -2.60
CA ARG A 70 13.04 13.09 -2.27
C ARG A 70 12.08 13.51 -3.38
N LYS A 71 12.53 13.43 -4.64
CA LYS A 71 11.68 13.74 -5.80
C LYS A 71 10.48 12.79 -5.90
N PHE A 72 10.70 11.50 -5.65
CA PHE A 72 9.61 10.52 -5.62
C PHE A 72 8.56 10.86 -4.56
N ARG A 73 8.98 11.19 -3.34
CA ARG A 73 8.07 11.64 -2.28
C ARG A 73 7.26 12.86 -2.70
N ALA A 74 7.90 13.90 -3.20
CA ALA A 74 7.23 15.11 -3.69
C ALA A 74 6.23 14.79 -4.80
N MET A 75 6.59 13.90 -5.73
CA MET A 75 5.70 13.48 -6.81
C MET A 75 4.48 12.72 -6.28
N VAL A 76 4.61 11.92 -5.23
CA VAL A 76 3.48 11.24 -4.57
C VAL A 76 2.54 12.29 -3.93
N GLU A 77 3.07 13.26 -3.20
CA GLU A 77 2.29 14.36 -2.61
C GLU A 77 1.54 15.16 -3.69
N ASP A 78 2.24 15.60 -4.73
CA ASP A 78 1.69 16.40 -5.81
C ASP A 78 0.58 15.68 -6.61
N ASN A 79 0.74 14.38 -6.86
CA ASN A 79 -0.24 13.62 -7.65
C ASN A 79 -1.44 13.13 -6.84
N ILE A 80 -1.30 12.88 -5.54
CA ILE A 80 -2.41 12.40 -4.70
C ILE A 80 -3.21 13.58 -4.15
N ILE A 81 -2.56 14.59 -3.59
CA ILE A 81 -3.23 15.75 -2.99
C ILE A 81 -3.52 16.82 -4.02
N GLY A 82 -2.54 17.12 -4.86
CA GLY A 82 -2.61 18.15 -5.88
C GLY A 82 -2.70 19.57 -5.30
N PRO A 83 -2.75 20.60 -6.18
CA PRO A 83 -2.72 22.00 -5.76
C PRO A 83 -3.99 22.44 -5.03
N SER A 84 -5.09 21.74 -5.23
CA SER A 84 -6.41 22.12 -4.67
C SER A 84 -6.81 21.32 -3.43
N GLY A 85 -6.06 20.28 -3.07
CA GLY A 85 -6.45 19.32 -2.04
C GLY A 85 -7.72 18.54 -2.39
N THR A 86 -8.24 17.80 -1.41
CA THR A 86 -9.50 17.05 -1.56
C THR A 86 -10.71 17.97 -1.46
N ARG A 87 -11.68 17.81 -2.38
CA ARG A 87 -12.93 18.57 -2.39
C ARG A 87 -14.12 17.65 -2.16
N LEU A 88 -15.04 18.09 -1.31
CA LEU A 88 -16.32 17.42 -1.14
C LEU A 88 -17.29 17.87 -2.25
N GLN A 89 -17.92 16.91 -2.91
CA GLN A 89 -19.04 17.12 -3.82
C GLN A 89 -20.25 16.36 -3.26
N MET A 90 -21.19 17.09 -2.69
CA MET A 90 -22.40 16.49 -2.13
C MET A 90 -23.42 16.17 -3.21
N ARG A 91 -24.14 15.06 -3.01
CA ARG A 91 -25.21 14.60 -3.91
C ARG A 91 -26.43 14.15 -3.10
N VAL A 92 -26.92 15.03 -2.26
CA VAL A 92 -28.19 14.81 -1.55
C VAL A 92 -29.33 15.10 -2.52
N GLU A 93 -30.33 14.25 -2.57
CA GLU A 93 -31.52 14.37 -3.40
C GLU A 93 -32.75 14.61 -2.50
N ASP A 94 -33.60 15.56 -2.86
CA ASP A 94 -34.91 15.76 -2.22
C ASP A 94 -35.89 14.66 -2.69
N ARG A 95 -35.82 14.28 -3.96
CA ARG A 95 -36.56 13.18 -4.58
C ARG A 95 -35.63 12.44 -5.55
N PRO A 96 -35.91 11.19 -5.88
CA PRO A 96 -35.08 10.43 -6.83
C PRO A 96 -34.82 11.23 -8.12
N GLY A 97 -33.53 11.47 -8.40
CA GLY A 97 -33.09 12.23 -9.57
C GLY A 97 -33.20 13.77 -9.45
N GLN A 98 -33.63 14.32 -8.31
CA GLN A 98 -33.70 15.77 -8.07
C GLN A 98 -32.71 16.17 -6.96
N PRO A 99 -31.55 16.77 -7.29
CA PRO A 99 -30.57 17.21 -6.31
C PRO A 99 -31.12 18.34 -5.43
N ASP A 100 -31.00 18.17 -4.11
CA ASP A 100 -31.25 19.25 -3.16
C ASP A 100 -30.06 20.23 -3.16
N ARG A 101 -30.20 21.30 -3.94
CA ARG A 101 -29.13 22.31 -4.09
C ARG A 101 -28.82 23.04 -2.80
N LEU A 102 -29.85 23.31 -1.95
CA LEU A 102 -29.66 24.05 -0.70
C LEU A 102 -28.91 23.19 0.33
N ALA A 103 -29.32 21.95 0.52
CA ALA A 103 -28.65 21.03 1.42
C ALA A 103 -27.21 20.77 0.96
N ASN A 104 -27.00 20.51 -0.33
CA ASN A 104 -25.68 20.29 -0.89
C ASN A 104 -24.74 21.49 -0.65
N ALA A 105 -25.21 22.71 -0.95
CA ALA A 105 -24.41 23.92 -0.73
C ALA A 105 -24.09 24.14 0.76
N ALA A 106 -25.05 23.92 1.66
CA ALA A 106 -24.86 24.07 3.10
C ALA A 106 -23.82 23.06 3.65
N ILE A 107 -23.90 21.80 3.21
CA ILE A 107 -22.94 20.76 3.63
C ILE A 107 -21.54 21.06 3.09
N GLU A 108 -21.43 21.44 1.83
CA GLU A 108 -20.13 21.79 1.24
C GLU A 108 -19.51 23.04 1.89
N GLN A 109 -20.32 24.00 2.28
CA GLN A 109 -19.85 25.16 3.04
C GLN A 109 -19.36 24.74 4.43
N ALA A 110 -20.13 23.96 5.15
CA ALA A 110 -19.73 23.43 6.47
C ALA A 110 -18.42 22.63 6.37
N TRP A 111 -18.26 21.81 5.32
CA TRP A 111 -17.01 21.11 5.05
C TRP A 111 -15.83 22.05 4.83
N ARG A 112 -15.98 23.08 4.01
CA ARG A 112 -14.92 24.06 3.77
C ARG A 112 -14.49 24.78 5.05
N GLU A 113 -15.44 25.12 5.90
CA GLU A 113 -15.16 25.76 7.19
C GLU A 113 -14.46 24.79 8.15
N TRP A 114 -14.98 23.56 8.26
CA TRP A 114 -14.37 22.52 9.09
C TRP A 114 -12.94 22.19 8.61
N SER A 115 -12.72 22.07 7.33
CA SER A 115 -11.41 21.75 6.75
C SER A 115 -10.31 22.74 7.12
N ARG A 116 -10.67 23.98 7.47
CA ARG A 116 -9.73 25.02 7.92
C ARG A 116 -9.36 24.89 9.40
N GLN A 117 -10.13 24.17 10.18
CA GLN A 117 -9.98 24.05 11.64
C GLN A 117 -10.20 22.61 12.12
N CYS A 118 -9.82 21.65 11.29
CA CYS A 118 -10.04 20.24 11.58
C CYS A 118 -8.96 19.63 12.50
N ASP A 119 -7.84 20.30 12.68
CA ASP A 119 -6.78 19.87 13.57
C ASP A 119 -7.08 20.25 15.02
N VAL A 120 -6.91 19.31 15.97
CA VAL A 120 -7.11 19.52 17.41
C VAL A 120 -6.22 20.67 17.94
N THR A 121 -5.02 20.81 17.40
CA THR A 121 -4.08 21.88 17.80
C THR A 121 -4.42 23.23 17.17
N GLY A 122 -5.31 23.28 16.17
CA GLY A 122 -5.69 24.46 15.43
C GLY A 122 -4.59 25.04 14.52
N ARG A 123 -3.51 24.29 14.29
CA ARG A 123 -2.35 24.76 13.52
C ARG A 123 -2.39 24.36 12.06
N GLN A 124 -3.08 23.26 11.74
CA GLN A 124 -3.07 22.66 10.42
C GLN A 124 -4.46 22.64 9.82
N THR A 125 -4.53 22.85 8.52
CA THR A 125 -5.74 22.61 7.73
C THR A 125 -5.83 21.13 7.33
N LEU A 126 -6.99 20.69 6.85
CA LEU A 126 -7.14 19.34 6.31
C LEU A 126 -6.12 19.03 5.21
N ARG A 127 -5.79 20.03 4.39
CA ARG A 127 -4.79 19.88 3.35
C ARG A 127 -3.41 19.59 3.94
N ASP A 128 -2.98 20.37 4.93
CA ASP A 128 -1.66 20.20 5.57
C ASP A 128 -1.56 18.82 6.24
N LEU A 129 -2.66 18.36 6.89
CA LEU A 129 -2.74 17.01 7.44
C LEU A 129 -2.60 15.95 6.34
N CYS A 130 -3.32 16.10 5.22
CA CYS A 130 -3.23 15.16 4.09
C CYS A 130 -1.82 15.15 3.48
N GLU A 131 -1.16 16.30 3.31
CA GLU A 131 0.22 16.39 2.82
C GLU A 131 1.18 15.67 3.76
N THR A 132 1.04 15.86 5.07
CA THR A 132 1.84 15.15 6.08
C THR A 132 1.65 13.63 6.00
N LEU A 133 0.39 13.17 5.92
CA LEU A 133 0.07 11.74 5.85
C LEU A 133 0.58 11.10 4.56
N VAL A 134 0.29 11.71 3.42
CA VAL A 134 0.68 11.17 2.11
C VAL A 134 2.19 11.23 1.93
N GLY A 135 2.84 12.29 2.41
CA GLY A 135 4.30 12.40 2.37
C GLY A 135 5.02 11.40 3.28
N GLY A 136 4.36 10.91 4.33
CA GLY A 136 4.89 9.84 5.19
C GLY A 136 4.76 8.43 4.59
N LEU A 137 3.79 8.19 3.72
CA LEU A 137 3.55 6.84 3.17
C LEU A 137 4.75 6.19 2.48
N PRO A 138 5.53 6.89 1.63
CA PRO A 138 6.68 6.29 0.95
C PRO A 138 7.80 5.84 1.89
N SER A 139 7.92 6.46 3.07
CA SER A 139 8.98 6.16 4.04
C SER A 139 8.52 5.25 5.17
N ASP A 140 7.29 5.42 5.64
CA ASP A 140 6.79 4.74 6.83
C ASP A 140 5.79 3.62 6.55
N GLY A 141 5.15 3.67 5.36
CA GLY A 141 4.20 2.66 4.90
C GLY A 141 2.82 2.75 5.54
N GLU A 142 2.68 3.46 6.65
CA GLU A 142 1.42 3.59 7.39
C GLU A 142 1.36 4.90 8.16
N PHE A 143 0.15 5.28 8.58
CA PHE A 143 -0.08 6.39 9.49
C PHE A 143 -1.28 6.12 10.40
N LEU A 144 -1.33 6.83 11.52
CA LEU A 144 -2.46 6.79 12.44
C LEU A 144 -3.07 8.17 12.58
N VAL A 145 -4.40 8.23 12.51
CA VAL A 145 -5.17 9.46 12.75
C VAL A 145 -6.14 9.22 13.89
N ARG A 146 -6.00 9.98 14.96
CA ARG A 146 -6.95 9.98 16.07
C ARG A 146 -8.12 10.89 15.71
N ARG A 147 -9.33 10.37 15.87
CA ARG A 147 -10.56 11.18 15.77
C ARG A 147 -10.96 11.68 17.14
N VAL A 148 -11.07 12.99 17.30
CA VAL A 148 -11.48 13.64 18.54
C VAL A 148 -12.89 14.18 18.36
N ARG A 149 -13.77 13.92 19.32
CA ARG A 149 -15.19 14.30 19.29
C ARG A 149 -15.58 15.07 20.54
N GLY A 150 -16.60 15.91 20.40
CA GLY A 150 -17.15 16.71 21.49
C GLY A 150 -16.30 17.94 21.82
N PRO A 151 -16.32 18.42 23.07
CA PRO A 151 -15.65 19.66 23.45
C PRO A 151 -14.14 19.67 23.22
N GLU A 152 -13.51 18.51 23.32
CA GLU A 152 -12.05 18.35 23.08
C GLU A 152 -11.64 18.64 21.64
N ALA A 153 -12.56 18.64 20.70
CA ALA A 153 -12.27 18.95 19.30
C ALA A 153 -11.90 20.44 19.09
N GLY A 154 -12.19 21.33 20.03
CA GLY A 154 -11.79 22.74 20.00
C GLY A 154 -12.45 23.58 18.90
N ASN A 155 -13.42 23.04 18.17
CA ASN A 155 -14.14 23.73 17.09
C ASN A 155 -15.66 23.57 17.22
N ARG A 156 -16.41 24.41 16.51
CA ARG A 156 -17.88 24.41 16.56
C ARG A 156 -18.56 23.15 16.05
N PHE A 157 -17.84 22.33 15.30
CA PHE A 157 -18.36 21.08 14.73
C PHE A 157 -18.28 19.90 15.71
N GLY A 158 -17.57 20.06 16.84
CA GLY A 158 -17.37 18.99 17.79
C GLY A 158 -16.65 17.77 17.20
N TYR A 159 -15.84 17.98 16.18
CA TYR A 159 -15.09 16.92 15.49
C TYR A 159 -13.76 17.45 14.97
N ALA A 160 -12.68 16.79 15.32
CA ALA A 160 -11.35 17.14 14.86
C ALA A 160 -10.47 15.90 14.65
N LEU A 161 -9.35 16.10 13.97
CA LEU A 161 -8.32 15.11 13.69
C LEU A 161 -7.05 15.46 14.46
N GLN A 162 -6.31 14.44 14.85
CA GLN A 162 -5.00 14.56 15.47
C GLN A 162 -4.05 13.54 14.83
N LEU A 163 -2.88 13.98 14.42
CA LEU A 163 -1.76 13.15 14.00
C LEU A 163 -0.83 12.83 15.17
#